data_e33aeeb4bc48708f765fdb73c4308950
#
_entry.id   e33aeeb4bc48708f765fdb73c4308950
#
_cell.length_a   1.000
_cell.length_b   1.000
_cell.length_c   1.000
_cell.angle_alpha   90.00
_cell.angle_beta   90.00
_cell.angle_gamma   90.00
#
_symmetry.space_group_name_H-M   'P 1'
#
loop_
_entity.id
_entity.type
_entity.pdbx_description
1 polymer ?
#
loop_
_entity_poly.entity_id
_entity_poly.type
_entity_poly.pdbx_seq_one_letter_code
_entity_poly.pdbx_strand_id
1 'polypeptide(L)' 'MKQYKGHPIYGIAVPALKGDWCSRGLVFDRDQSQTIEIKRIECPAELTFKRKQLAEEHGLKLCRDWIDEQLGLTV' A
#
# COMPACT_ATOMS: atom_id res chain seq x y z
N MET A 1 -4.22 -10.27 7.69
CA MET A 1 -3.04 -9.85 6.88
C MET A 1 -3.28 -10.23 5.44
N LYS A 2 -3.00 -9.32 4.51
CA LYS A 2 -3.13 -9.60 3.09
C LYS A 2 -1.77 -9.91 2.49
N GLN A 3 -1.78 -10.75 1.47
CA GLN A 3 -0.56 -11.10 0.73
C GLN A 3 -0.84 -10.97 -0.75
N TYR A 4 0.20 -10.62 -1.50
CA TYR A 4 0.12 -10.57 -2.95
C TYR A 4 1.40 -11.15 -3.54
N LYS A 5 1.26 -12.25 -4.27
CA LYS A 5 2.38 -12.97 -4.89
C LYS A 5 3.48 -13.30 -3.87
N GLY A 6 3.07 -13.69 -2.67
CA GLY A 6 3.97 -14.08 -1.60
C GLY A 6 4.45 -12.93 -0.71
N HIS A 7 4.18 -11.68 -1.07
CA HIS A 7 4.58 -10.53 -0.27
C HIS A 7 3.45 -10.12 0.66
N PRO A 8 3.69 -10.03 1.97
CA PRO A 8 2.72 -9.38 2.86
C PRO A 8 2.58 -7.93 2.48
N ILE A 9 1.35 -7.43 2.40
CA ILE A 9 1.09 -6.05 2.05
C ILE A 9 0.11 -5.43 3.03
N TYR A 10 0.24 -4.13 3.25
CA TYR A 10 -0.65 -3.38 4.12
C TYR A 10 -1.08 -2.09 3.43
N GLY A 11 -2.37 -1.81 3.50
CA GLY A 11 -2.90 -0.52 3.11
C GLY A 11 -3.22 0.25 4.39
N ILE A 12 -2.67 1.45 4.50
CA ILE A 12 -2.78 2.26 5.71
C ILE A 12 -3.43 3.58 5.37
N ALA A 13 -4.41 3.98 6.18
CA ALA A 13 -5.01 5.30 6.10
C ALA A 13 -4.28 6.21 7.08
N VAL A 14 -3.82 7.35 6.59
CA VAL A 14 -3.11 8.35 7.39
C VAL A 14 -4.00 9.58 7.49
N PRO A 15 -4.25 10.09 8.70
CA PRO A 15 -5.09 11.30 8.84
C PRO A 15 -4.52 12.47 8.04
N ALA A 16 -5.40 13.13 7.29
CA ALA A 16 -5.07 14.31 6.51
C ALA A 16 -5.81 15.51 7.06
N LEU A 17 -5.66 16.65 6.41
CA LEU A 17 -6.36 17.86 6.82
C LEU A 17 -7.86 17.71 6.57
N LYS A 18 -8.66 18.45 7.34
CA LYS A 18 -10.13 18.52 7.18
C LYS A 18 -10.85 17.20 7.35
N GLY A 19 -10.28 16.29 8.14
CA GLY A 19 -10.92 15.01 8.42
C GLY A 19 -10.84 14.00 7.30
N ASP A 20 -10.10 14.29 6.24
CA ASP A 20 -9.87 13.36 5.15
C ASP A 20 -8.75 12.38 5.50
N TRP A 21 -8.49 11.43 4.62
CA TRP A 21 -7.49 10.39 4.80
C TRP A 21 -6.57 10.31 3.59
N CYS A 22 -5.28 10.20 3.85
CA CYS A 22 -4.30 9.87 2.81
C CYS A 22 -4.06 8.37 2.82
N SER A 23 -3.51 7.87 1.73
CA SER A 23 -3.25 6.44 1.57
C SER A 23 -1.75 6.17 1.61
N ARG A 24 -1.40 5.01 2.17
CA ARG A 24 -0.02 4.51 2.20
C ARG A 24 -0.03 3.01 2.00
N GLY A 25 0.91 2.52 1.21
CA GLY A 25 1.08 1.09 1.02
C GLY A 25 2.42 0.64 1.56
N LEU A 26 2.43 -0.50 2.25
CA LEU A 26 3.67 -1.12 2.72
C LEU A 26 3.79 -2.50 2.10
N VAL A 27 4.96 -2.80 1.54
CA VAL A 27 5.27 -4.11 0.98
C VAL A 27 6.42 -4.71 1.78
N PHE A 28 6.24 -5.94 2.21
CA PHE A 28 7.24 -6.66 2.99
C PHE A 28 7.88 -7.77 2.17
N ASP A 29 9.06 -8.18 2.58
CA ASP A 29 9.77 -9.28 1.94
C ASP A 29 8.95 -10.56 2.05
N ARG A 30 9.17 -11.48 1.13
CA ARG A 30 8.56 -12.81 1.16
C ARG A 30 9.00 -13.66 2.35
N ASP A 31 9.98 -13.19 3.08
CA ASP A 31 10.47 -13.85 4.27
C ASP A 31 9.33 -14.17 5.23
N GLN A 32 9.35 -15.38 5.80
CA GLN A 32 8.32 -15.81 6.73
C GLN A 32 8.27 -15.00 8.00
N SER A 33 9.36 -14.33 8.36
CA SER A 33 9.39 -13.46 9.53
C SER A 33 8.50 -12.24 9.35
N GLN A 34 8.29 -11.81 8.10
CA GLN A 34 7.43 -10.66 7.75
C GLN A 34 7.86 -9.37 8.45
N THR A 35 9.16 -9.23 8.70
CA THR A 35 9.67 -8.09 9.45
C THR A 35 10.43 -7.08 8.59
N ILE A 36 10.73 -7.42 7.35
CA ILE A 36 11.54 -6.56 6.48
C ILE A 36 10.65 -5.84 5.49
N GLU A 37 10.49 -4.54 5.69
CA GLU A 37 9.76 -3.67 4.76
C GLU A 37 10.69 -3.38 3.57
N ILE A 38 10.25 -3.74 2.37
CA ILE A 38 11.06 -3.52 1.17
C ILE A 38 10.59 -2.32 0.35
N LYS A 39 9.36 -1.85 0.60
CA LYS A 39 8.87 -0.66 -0.11
C LYS A 39 7.76 0.00 0.69
N ARG A 40 7.82 1.31 0.78
CA ARG A 40 6.78 2.16 1.31
C ARG A 40 6.33 3.10 0.21
N ILE A 41 5.04 3.06 -0.12
CA ILE A 41 4.48 3.86 -1.21
C ILE A 41 3.49 4.84 -0.61
N GLU A 42 3.72 6.11 -0.82
CA GLU A 42 2.81 7.15 -0.32
C GLU A 42 2.05 7.77 -1.48
N CYS A 43 0.77 7.97 -1.26
CA CYS A 43 -0.08 8.66 -2.19
C CYS A 43 0.27 10.15 -2.20
N PRO A 44 0.13 10.85 -3.34
CA PRO A 44 0.33 12.30 -3.34
C PRO A 44 -0.56 12.99 -2.32
N ALA A 45 -0.05 14.04 -1.70
CA ALA A 45 -0.74 14.74 -0.63
C ALA A 45 -2.09 15.31 -1.06
N GLU A 46 -2.24 15.65 -2.33
CA GLU A 46 -3.50 16.19 -2.87
C GLU A 46 -4.55 15.13 -3.12
N LEU A 47 -4.19 13.86 -3.08
CA LEU A 47 -5.16 12.76 -3.25
C LEU A 47 -5.62 12.30 -1.87
N THR A 48 -6.85 12.65 -1.51
CA THR A 48 -7.42 12.30 -0.21
C THR A 48 -8.71 11.53 -0.40
N PHE A 49 -9.11 10.83 0.65
CA PHE A 49 -10.30 9.99 0.67
C PHE A 49 -11.19 10.39 1.83
N LYS A 50 -12.49 10.34 1.62
CA LYS A 50 -13.45 10.71 2.65
C LYS A 50 -13.61 9.63 3.73
N ARG A 51 -13.29 8.39 3.39
CA ARG A 51 -13.43 7.27 4.31
C ARG A 51 -12.08 6.60 4.51
N LYS A 52 -11.81 6.22 5.75
CA LYS A 52 -10.60 5.49 6.12
C LYS A 52 -10.44 4.22 5.28
N GLN A 53 -11.53 3.48 5.11
CA GLN A 53 -11.50 2.22 4.37
C GLN A 53 -11.06 2.41 2.92
N LEU A 54 -11.52 3.48 2.28
CA LEU A 54 -11.14 3.76 0.89
C LEU A 54 -9.65 4.02 0.77
N ALA A 55 -9.07 4.74 1.74
CA ALA A 55 -7.63 5.01 1.74
C ALA A 55 -6.84 3.71 1.94
N GLU A 56 -7.32 2.83 2.83
CA GLU A 56 -6.67 1.54 3.06
C GLU A 56 -6.69 0.67 1.80
N GLU A 57 -7.83 0.62 1.12
CA GLU A 57 -7.96 -0.16 -0.12
C GLU A 57 -7.05 0.38 -1.21
N HIS A 58 -6.95 1.70 -1.31
CA HIS A 58 -6.06 2.31 -2.30
C HIS A 58 -4.60 1.97 -1.98
N GLY A 59 -4.22 1.94 -0.70
CA GLY A 59 -2.88 1.55 -0.28
C GLY A 59 -2.54 0.13 -0.72
N LEU A 60 -3.50 -0.78 -0.59
CA LEU A 60 -3.31 -2.15 -1.05
C LEU A 60 -3.14 -2.20 -2.58
N LYS A 61 -3.89 -1.40 -3.31
CA LYS A 61 -3.74 -1.32 -4.76
C LYS A 61 -2.35 -0.82 -5.15
N LEU A 62 -1.84 0.18 -4.45
CA LEU A 62 -0.49 0.68 -4.70
C LEU A 62 0.55 -0.43 -4.50
N CYS A 63 0.38 -1.26 -3.48
CA CYS A 63 1.28 -2.38 -3.23
C CYS A 63 1.25 -3.39 -4.37
N ARG A 64 0.05 -3.76 -4.82
CA ARG A 64 -0.09 -4.73 -5.91
C ARG A 64 0.53 -4.20 -7.20
N ASP A 65 0.28 -2.95 -7.52
CA ASP A 65 0.81 -2.34 -8.74
C ASP A 65 2.35 -2.31 -8.70
N TRP A 66 2.92 -1.96 -7.56
CA TRP A 66 4.38 -1.93 -7.42
C TRP A 66 4.99 -3.33 -7.58
N ILE A 67 4.38 -4.34 -6.95
CA ILE A 67 4.87 -5.72 -7.05
C ILE A 67 4.82 -6.21 -8.49
N ASP A 68 3.72 -5.96 -9.19
CA ASP A 68 3.58 -6.35 -10.59
C ASP A 68 4.65 -5.68 -11.46
N GLU A 69 4.94 -4.42 -11.19
CA GLU A 69 5.97 -3.69 -11.91
C GLU A 69 7.35 -4.31 -11.68
N GLN A 70 7.66 -4.69 -10.43
CA GLN A 70 8.94 -5.29 -10.11
C GLN A 70 9.11 -6.67 -10.76
N LEU A 71 8.03 -7.41 -10.92
CA LEU A 71 8.08 -8.72 -11.54
C LEU A 71 8.08 -8.66 -13.07
N GLY A 72 8.00 -7.46 -13.64
CA GLY A 72 8.02 -7.30 -15.10
C GLY A 72 6.77 -7.78 -15.78
N LEU A 73 5.64 -7.77 -15.08
CA LEU A 73 4.36 -8.24 -15.64
C LEU A 73 3.66 -7.18 -16.47
N THR A 74 4.18 -5.97 -16.49
CA THR A 74 3.64 -4.87 -17.28
C THR A 74 4.36 -4.84 -18.63
N VAL A 75 3.95 -5.69 -19.50
CA VAL A 75 4.55 -5.74 -20.85
C VAL A 75 3.53 -5.23 -21.84
#